data_9ada6729a61b2264a6eb6b1dab6ce890
#
_entry.id   9ada6729a61b2264a6eb6b1dab6ce890
#
_cell.length_a   1.000
_cell.length_b   1.000
_cell.length_c   1.000
_cell.angle_alpha   90.00
_cell.angle_beta   90.00
_cell.angle_gamma   90.00
#
_symmetry.space_group_name_H-M   'P 1'
#
loop_
_entity.id
_entity.type
_entity.pdbx_description
1 polymer ?
#
loop_
_entity_poly.entity_id
_entity_poly.type
_entity_poly.pdbx_seq_one_letter_code
_entity_poly.pdbx_strand_id
1 'polypeptide(L)'
;MDALEARYRPLVDALRSASPAGAAGLVAVSKTQPAGAVRALAALGQRAFGENYVQEALAKQRELADLDLEWHLIGPLQSNKCREAARHFDWVQSVDRAKLLPLLDRERPAERGPLNVLLQVNIDDEPSKSGCAPGDAMALADEAAALPRLRLRGLMAIPEPHPDE
;
A
#
# COMPACT_ATOMS: atom_id res chain seq x y z
N MET A 1 -19.76 -12.01 19.69
CA MET A 1 -18.49 -11.63 19.01
C MET A 1 -18.67 -11.90 17.54
N ASP A 2 -18.55 -10.89 16.70
CA ASP A 2 -18.68 -11.03 15.25
C ASP A 2 -17.51 -11.93 14.74
N ALA A 3 -17.78 -12.73 13.71
CA ALA A 3 -16.76 -13.61 13.11
C ALA A 3 -15.52 -12.83 12.60
N LEU A 4 -15.70 -11.57 12.19
CA LEU A 4 -14.64 -10.69 11.78
C LEU A 4 -13.75 -10.30 12.98
N GLU A 5 -14.37 -9.89 14.08
CA GLU A 5 -13.66 -9.53 15.32
C GLU A 5 -12.85 -10.69 15.86
N ALA A 6 -13.45 -11.90 15.88
CA ALA A 6 -12.79 -13.11 16.36
C ALA A 6 -11.51 -13.48 15.58
N ARG A 7 -11.42 -13.08 14.32
CA ARG A 7 -10.21 -13.27 13.48
C ARG A 7 -9.22 -12.11 13.59
N TYR A 8 -9.73 -10.90 13.71
CA TYR A 8 -8.89 -9.69 13.70
C TYR A 8 -8.11 -9.49 14.99
N ARG A 9 -8.77 -9.62 16.15
CA ARG A 9 -8.10 -9.38 17.45
C ARG A 9 -6.89 -10.25 17.71
N PRO A 10 -6.93 -11.58 17.52
CA PRO A 10 -5.76 -12.43 17.72
C PRO A 10 -4.58 -12.04 16.80
N LEU A 11 -4.88 -11.62 15.55
CA LEU A 11 -3.85 -11.18 14.61
C LEU A 11 -3.15 -9.90 15.10
N VAL A 12 -3.92 -8.93 15.58
CA VAL A 12 -3.37 -7.68 16.12
C VAL A 12 -2.54 -7.94 17.38
N ASP A 13 -3.01 -8.82 18.24
CA ASP A 13 -2.30 -9.18 19.48
C ASP A 13 -1.00 -9.93 19.18
N ALA A 14 -1.02 -10.85 18.20
CA ALA A 14 0.19 -11.53 17.72
C ALA A 14 1.21 -10.54 17.14
N LEU A 15 0.74 -9.59 16.33
CA LEU A 15 1.60 -8.55 15.75
C LEU A 15 2.24 -7.68 16.84
N ARG A 16 1.47 -7.26 17.84
CA ARG A 16 1.98 -6.47 18.99
C ARG A 16 3.02 -7.24 19.79
N SER A 17 2.78 -8.54 19.98
CA SER A 17 3.72 -9.40 20.72
C SER A 17 5.01 -9.62 19.94
N ALA A 18 4.94 -9.76 18.61
CA ALA A 18 6.10 -9.95 17.75
C ALA A 18 6.89 -8.65 17.51
N SER A 19 6.24 -7.49 17.66
CA SER A 19 6.84 -6.16 17.44
C SER A 19 6.53 -5.21 18.60
N PRO A 20 7.13 -5.42 19.80
CA PRO A 20 6.79 -4.66 21.02
C PRO A 20 7.05 -3.15 20.89
N ALA A 21 8.01 -2.75 20.07
CA ALA A 21 8.34 -1.35 19.82
C ALA A 21 7.34 -0.64 18.86
N GLY A 22 6.28 -1.32 18.42
CA GLY A 22 5.32 -0.78 17.48
C GLY A 22 5.90 -0.52 16.08
N ALA A 23 7.02 -1.19 15.73
CA ALA A 23 7.69 -1.00 14.45
C ALA A 23 6.91 -1.63 13.28
N ALA A 24 6.11 -2.67 13.56
CA ALA A 24 5.26 -3.31 12.55
C ALA A 24 3.82 -2.82 12.62
N GLY A 25 3.24 -2.52 11.48
CA GLY A 25 1.84 -2.15 11.32
C GLY A 25 1.08 -3.15 10.45
N LEU A 26 -0.23 -3.25 10.66
CA LEU A 26 -1.12 -4.07 9.84
C LEU A 26 -1.77 -3.22 8.75
N VAL A 27 -1.61 -3.63 7.50
CA VAL A 27 -2.42 -3.15 6.37
C VAL A 27 -3.44 -4.23 6.03
N ALA A 28 -4.72 -3.94 6.23
CA ALA A 28 -5.79 -4.86 5.92
C ALA A 28 -6.09 -4.85 4.41
N VAL A 29 -5.87 -5.96 3.73
CA VAL A 29 -6.16 -6.07 2.30
C VAL A 29 -7.65 -6.20 2.09
N SER A 30 -8.24 -5.18 1.46
CA SER A 30 -9.70 -5.06 1.25
C SER A 30 -10.14 -5.18 -0.22
N LYS A 31 -9.21 -5.53 -1.11
CA LYS A 31 -9.57 -5.81 -2.51
C LYS A 31 -10.72 -6.83 -2.57
N THR A 32 -11.64 -6.62 -3.50
CA THR A 32 -12.84 -7.45 -3.71
C THR A 32 -13.85 -7.50 -2.54
N GLN A 33 -13.56 -6.81 -1.43
CA GLN A 33 -14.48 -6.71 -0.30
C GLN A 33 -15.37 -5.46 -0.43
N PRO A 34 -16.62 -5.51 0.01
CA PRO A 34 -17.51 -4.33 -0.01
C PRO A 34 -17.08 -3.29 1.04
N ALA A 35 -17.47 -2.03 0.83
CA ALA A 35 -17.20 -0.93 1.76
C ALA A 35 -17.72 -1.22 3.19
N GLY A 36 -18.82 -1.96 3.32
CA GLY A 36 -19.34 -2.39 4.62
C GLY A 36 -18.38 -3.25 5.43
N ALA A 37 -17.59 -4.11 4.77
CA ALA A 37 -16.56 -4.92 5.45
C ALA A 37 -15.40 -4.04 5.94
N VAL A 38 -14.99 -3.04 5.15
CA VAL A 38 -13.99 -2.04 5.54
C VAL A 38 -14.49 -1.25 6.76
N ARG A 39 -15.74 -0.78 6.74
CA ARG A 39 -16.36 -0.04 7.85
C ARG A 39 -16.42 -0.87 9.13
N ALA A 40 -16.78 -2.15 9.03
CA ALA A 40 -16.82 -3.06 10.17
C ALA A 40 -15.44 -3.22 10.80
N LEU A 41 -14.40 -3.39 9.98
CA LEU A 41 -13.03 -3.52 10.48
C LEU A 41 -12.48 -2.19 11.04
N ALA A 42 -12.86 -1.06 10.42
CA ALA A 42 -12.53 0.27 10.93
C ALA A 42 -13.14 0.54 12.31
N ALA A 43 -14.34 0.03 12.58
CA ALA A 43 -14.98 0.11 13.90
C ALA A 43 -14.21 -0.67 14.97
N LEU A 44 -13.42 -1.69 14.60
CA LEU A 44 -12.53 -2.42 15.50
C LEU A 44 -11.17 -1.73 15.69
N GLY A 45 -10.93 -0.59 15.01
CA GLY A 45 -9.72 0.21 15.15
C GLY A 45 -8.72 0.11 14.00
N GLN A 46 -9.00 -0.68 12.96
CA GLN A 46 -8.16 -0.72 11.77
C GLN A 46 -8.25 0.59 11.00
N ARG A 47 -7.11 1.15 10.58
CA ARG A 47 -7.07 2.40 9.81
C ARG A 47 -6.44 2.25 8.44
N ALA A 48 -5.42 1.40 8.29
CA ALA A 48 -4.70 1.19 7.05
C ALA A 48 -5.33 0.06 6.23
N PHE A 49 -5.71 0.36 4.99
CA PHE A 49 -6.34 -0.58 4.07
C PHE A 49 -5.61 -0.65 2.74
N GLY A 50 -5.41 -1.86 2.22
CA GLY A 50 -4.70 -2.12 0.98
C GLY A 50 -5.65 -2.51 -0.16
N GLU A 51 -5.51 -1.84 -1.29
CA GLU A 51 -6.29 -2.08 -2.50
C GLU A 51 -5.37 -2.36 -3.70
N ASN A 52 -5.82 -3.23 -4.59
CA ASN A 52 -5.06 -3.55 -5.80
C ASN A 52 -5.44 -2.67 -7.00
N TYR A 53 -6.69 -2.20 -7.03
CA TYR A 53 -7.25 -1.52 -8.18
C TYR A 53 -7.70 -0.10 -7.81
N VAL A 54 -7.17 0.88 -8.53
CA VAL A 54 -7.44 2.30 -8.25
C VAL A 54 -8.94 2.60 -8.30
N GLN A 55 -9.67 2.13 -9.31
CA GLN A 55 -11.10 2.46 -9.47
C GLN A 55 -11.96 1.84 -8.38
N GLU A 56 -11.67 0.62 -7.96
CA GLU A 56 -12.33 -0.04 -6.84
C GLU A 56 -12.11 0.73 -5.53
N ALA A 57 -10.86 1.13 -5.28
CA ALA A 57 -10.52 1.94 -4.12
C ALA A 57 -11.25 3.28 -4.09
N LEU A 58 -11.30 4.00 -5.22
CA LEU A 58 -12.00 5.29 -5.30
C LEU A 58 -13.49 5.18 -5.02
N ALA A 59 -14.13 4.09 -5.45
CA ALA A 59 -15.53 3.84 -5.12
C ALA A 59 -15.72 3.66 -3.61
N LYS A 60 -14.89 2.85 -2.97
CA LYS A 60 -14.92 2.63 -1.51
C LYS A 60 -14.60 3.90 -0.72
N GLN A 61 -13.61 4.67 -1.14
CA GLN A 61 -13.24 5.94 -0.50
C GLN A 61 -14.41 6.92 -0.46
N ARG A 62 -15.20 7.00 -1.54
CA ARG A 62 -16.41 7.84 -1.57
C ARG A 62 -17.48 7.37 -0.57
N GLU A 63 -17.72 6.06 -0.48
CA GLU A 63 -18.68 5.48 0.45
C GLU A 63 -18.24 5.58 1.92
N LEU A 64 -16.94 5.74 2.16
CA LEU A 64 -16.32 5.75 3.49
C LEU A 64 -15.71 7.12 3.84
N ALA A 65 -16.13 8.18 3.14
CA ALA A 65 -15.57 9.53 3.31
C ALA A 65 -15.78 10.12 4.72
N ASP A 66 -16.70 9.55 5.49
CA ASP A 66 -16.95 9.88 6.90
C ASP A 66 -15.94 9.26 7.87
N LEU A 67 -15.05 8.38 7.38
CA LEU A 67 -14.03 7.69 8.18
C LEU A 67 -12.65 8.24 7.86
N ASP A 68 -11.83 8.37 8.90
CA ASP A 68 -10.41 8.70 8.76
C ASP A 68 -9.61 7.42 8.52
N LEU A 69 -9.43 7.07 7.25
CA LEU A 69 -8.74 5.85 6.81
C LEU A 69 -7.48 6.19 6.03
N GLU A 70 -6.48 5.33 6.16
CA GLU A 70 -5.24 5.39 5.41
C GLU A 70 -5.30 4.38 4.25
N TRP A 71 -5.15 4.86 3.02
CA TRP A 71 -5.30 4.05 1.82
C TRP A 71 -3.96 3.73 1.17
N HIS A 72 -3.68 2.45 1.03
CA HIS A 72 -2.48 1.90 0.40
C HIS A 72 -2.82 1.27 -0.95
N LEU A 73 -2.19 1.74 -2.02
CA LEU A 73 -2.19 1.01 -3.29
C LEU A 73 -1.09 -0.04 -3.24
N ILE A 74 -1.48 -1.30 -3.29
CA ILE A 74 -0.56 -2.45 -3.17
C ILE A 74 -0.52 -3.31 -4.44
N GLY A 75 -1.40 -3.06 -5.40
CA GLY A 75 -1.42 -3.73 -6.69
C GLY A 75 -0.62 -2.99 -7.77
N PRO A 76 -0.39 -3.64 -8.92
CA PRO A 76 0.36 -3.06 -10.03
C PRO A 76 -0.23 -1.72 -10.48
N LEU A 77 0.63 -0.71 -10.66
CA LEU A 77 0.23 0.63 -11.08
C LEU A 77 0.59 0.88 -12.54
N GLN A 78 -0.41 1.17 -13.35
CA GLN A 78 -0.25 1.63 -14.71
C GLN A 78 0.00 3.14 -14.76
N SER A 79 0.78 3.60 -15.72
CA SER A 79 1.13 5.02 -15.88
C SER A 79 -0.10 5.93 -16.00
N ASN A 80 -1.14 5.47 -16.69
CA ASN A 80 -2.40 6.23 -16.87
C ASN A 80 -3.26 6.31 -15.62
N LYS A 81 -2.90 5.63 -14.53
CA LYS A 81 -3.57 5.66 -13.23
C LYS A 81 -2.77 6.43 -12.16
N CYS A 82 -1.58 6.93 -12.50
CA CYS A 82 -0.74 7.67 -11.54
C CYS A 82 -1.41 8.94 -11.01
N ARG A 83 -2.23 9.62 -11.83
CA ARG A 83 -2.97 10.81 -11.39
C ARG A 83 -3.91 10.47 -10.23
N GLU A 84 -4.75 9.48 -10.42
CA GLU A 84 -5.73 9.06 -9.42
C GLU A 84 -5.01 8.49 -8.18
N ALA A 85 -3.96 7.69 -8.37
CA ALA A 85 -3.18 7.15 -7.29
C ALA A 85 -2.53 8.27 -6.44
N ALA A 86 -1.87 9.23 -7.06
CA ALA A 86 -1.23 10.34 -6.36
C ALA A 86 -2.22 11.22 -5.60
N ARG A 87 -3.42 11.41 -6.14
CA ARG A 87 -4.44 12.30 -5.55
C ARG A 87 -5.23 11.66 -4.42
N HIS A 88 -5.38 10.34 -4.42
CA HIS A 88 -6.35 9.67 -3.55
C HIS A 88 -5.75 8.67 -2.56
N PHE A 89 -4.51 8.23 -2.77
CA PHE A 89 -3.86 7.31 -1.84
C PHE A 89 -2.88 8.02 -0.91
N ASP A 90 -2.66 7.45 0.26
CA ASP A 90 -1.65 7.91 1.23
C ASP A 90 -0.32 7.21 1.01
N TRP A 91 -0.37 6.00 0.45
CA TRP A 91 0.76 5.17 0.11
C TRP A 91 0.61 4.52 -1.26
N VAL A 92 1.70 4.45 -2.00
CA VAL A 92 1.85 3.60 -3.18
C VAL A 92 3.02 2.66 -2.92
N GLN A 93 2.71 1.37 -2.74
CA GLN A 93 3.71 0.36 -2.37
C GLN A 93 4.27 -0.40 -3.57
N SER A 94 3.78 -0.13 -4.76
CA SER A 94 4.04 -0.89 -5.98
C SER A 94 4.84 -0.13 -7.04
N VAL A 95 5.71 0.78 -6.58
CA VAL A 95 6.61 1.50 -7.50
C VAL A 95 7.76 0.57 -7.91
N ASP A 96 7.79 0.16 -9.16
CA ASP A 96 8.74 -0.83 -9.68
C ASP A 96 9.53 -0.34 -10.89
N ARG A 97 9.29 0.87 -11.37
CA ARG A 97 10.01 1.47 -12.51
C ARG A 97 10.05 2.99 -12.46
N ALA A 98 11.13 3.55 -12.94
CA ALA A 98 11.41 4.98 -12.92
C ALA A 98 10.31 5.85 -13.58
N LYS A 99 9.65 5.32 -14.61
CA LYS A 99 8.58 6.02 -15.34
C LYS A 99 7.43 6.48 -14.44
N LEU A 100 7.12 5.75 -13.36
CA LEU A 100 6.02 6.08 -12.44
C LEU A 100 6.34 7.28 -11.55
N LEU A 101 7.59 7.46 -11.19
CA LEU A 101 8.03 8.44 -10.20
C LEU A 101 7.68 9.88 -10.57
N PRO A 102 8.07 10.42 -11.74
CA PRO A 102 7.73 11.81 -12.10
C PRO A 102 6.22 12.01 -12.32
N LEU A 103 5.49 10.96 -12.70
CA LEU A 103 4.03 11.03 -12.84
C LEU A 103 3.36 11.18 -11.49
N LEU A 104 3.76 10.39 -10.49
CA LEU A 104 3.25 10.48 -9.13
C LEU A 104 3.61 11.83 -8.49
N ASP A 105 4.86 12.26 -8.62
CA ASP A 105 5.32 13.54 -8.09
C ASP A 105 4.52 14.71 -8.65
N ARG A 106 4.39 14.79 -9.98
CA ARG A 106 3.65 15.86 -10.66
C ARG A 106 2.19 15.95 -10.24
N GLU A 107 1.54 14.80 -10.07
CA GLU A 107 0.10 14.74 -9.79
C GLU A 107 -0.24 14.80 -8.30
N ARG A 108 0.75 14.73 -7.41
CA ARG A 108 0.50 14.84 -5.96
C ARG A 108 0.09 16.25 -5.57
N PRO A 109 -1.12 16.44 -5.01
CA PRO A 109 -1.56 17.75 -4.53
C PRO A 109 -0.70 18.22 -3.34
N ALA A 110 -0.31 19.51 -3.37
CA ALA A 110 0.55 20.07 -2.32
C ALA A 110 -0.10 20.02 -0.92
N GLU A 111 -1.40 20.21 -0.85
CA GLU A 111 -2.18 20.22 0.38
C GLU A 111 -2.24 18.86 1.07
N ARG A 112 -1.97 17.77 0.34
CA ARG A 112 -1.89 16.42 0.92
C ARG A 112 -0.51 16.07 1.49
N GLY A 113 0.48 16.93 1.28
CA GLY A 113 1.86 16.60 1.62
C GLY A 113 2.46 15.50 0.72
N PRO A 114 3.71 15.12 0.93
CA PRO A 114 4.37 14.11 0.12
C PRO A 114 3.67 12.75 0.16
N LEU A 115 3.58 12.10 -1.00
CA LEU A 115 3.07 10.74 -1.13
C LEU A 115 4.10 9.74 -0.60
N ASN A 116 3.70 8.88 0.33
CA ASN A 116 4.56 7.80 0.77
C ASN A 116 4.68 6.74 -0.32
N VAL A 117 5.91 6.36 -0.66
CA VAL A 117 6.17 5.33 -1.67
C VAL A 117 7.10 4.25 -1.15
N LEU A 118 6.81 3.00 -1.53
CA LEU A 118 7.72 1.87 -1.40
C LEU A 118 8.11 1.40 -2.79
N LEU A 119 9.35 0.97 -2.93
CA LEU A 119 9.82 0.33 -4.16
C LEU A 119 9.53 -1.15 -4.09
N GLN A 120 8.75 -1.64 -5.05
CA GLN A 120 8.48 -3.07 -5.14
C GLN A 120 9.63 -3.77 -5.84
N VAL A 121 10.19 -4.77 -5.15
CA VAL A 121 11.32 -5.58 -5.61
C VAL A 121 10.85 -7.01 -5.87
N ASN A 122 11.21 -7.56 -7.03
CA ASN A 122 10.99 -8.96 -7.36
C ASN A 122 12.15 -9.79 -6.80
N ILE A 123 11.94 -10.41 -5.64
CA ILE A 123 13.02 -11.14 -4.93
C ILE A 123 13.18 -12.59 -5.39
N ASP A 124 12.16 -13.17 -6.03
CA ASP A 124 12.15 -14.57 -6.47
C ASP A 124 12.54 -14.73 -7.95
N ASP A 125 12.86 -13.63 -8.63
CA ASP A 125 13.23 -13.58 -10.06
C ASP A 125 12.18 -14.23 -11.00
N GLU A 126 10.90 -14.09 -10.62
CA GLU A 126 9.79 -14.59 -11.44
C GLU A 126 9.39 -13.58 -12.52
N PRO A 127 9.49 -13.94 -13.82
CA PRO A 127 9.13 -13.03 -14.93
C PRO A 127 7.66 -12.58 -14.92
N SER A 128 6.78 -13.34 -14.28
CA SER A 128 5.33 -13.05 -14.22
C SER A 128 4.95 -12.09 -13.09
N LYS A 129 5.83 -11.82 -12.14
CA LYS A 129 5.58 -10.92 -11.00
C LYS A 129 6.05 -9.51 -11.27
N SER A 130 5.30 -8.54 -10.70
CA SER A 130 5.72 -7.14 -10.65
C SER A 130 6.92 -6.96 -9.71
N GLY A 131 7.62 -5.85 -9.86
CA GLY A 131 8.78 -5.51 -9.06
C GLY A 131 10.02 -5.32 -9.92
N CYS A 132 10.88 -4.39 -9.53
CA CYS A 132 12.19 -4.22 -10.15
C CYS A 132 13.14 -5.34 -9.72
N ALA A 133 14.20 -5.57 -10.49
CA ALA A 133 15.28 -6.45 -10.07
C ALA A 133 15.96 -5.87 -8.83
N PRO A 134 16.46 -6.70 -7.89
CA PRO A 134 17.16 -6.22 -6.70
C PRO A 134 18.34 -5.28 -7.01
N GLY A 135 19.06 -5.54 -8.11
CA GLY A 135 20.17 -4.70 -8.55
C GLY A 135 19.78 -3.29 -9.02
N ASP A 136 18.53 -3.09 -9.41
CA ASP A 136 18.01 -1.80 -9.90
C ASP A 136 17.40 -0.94 -8.76
N ALA A 137 17.21 -1.53 -7.59
CA ALA A 137 16.49 -0.87 -6.49
C ALA A 137 17.19 0.41 -5.99
N MET A 138 18.52 0.44 -5.94
CA MET A 138 19.26 1.62 -5.49
C MET A 138 19.11 2.81 -6.46
N ALA A 139 19.24 2.57 -7.77
CA ALA A 139 19.05 3.62 -8.76
C ALA A 139 17.62 4.19 -8.70
N LEU A 140 16.63 3.32 -8.57
CA LEU A 140 15.23 3.72 -8.42
C LEU A 140 15.00 4.51 -7.12
N ALA A 141 15.68 4.14 -6.04
CA ALA A 141 15.63 4.85 -4.77
C ALA A 141 16.19 6.27 -4.86
N ASP A 142 17.32 6.45 -5.53
CA ASP A 142 17.95 7.75 -5.74
C ASP A 142 17.03 8.68 -6.56
N GLU A 143 16.40 8.15 -7.60
CA GLU A 143 15.42 8.91 -8.39
C GLU A 143 14.20 9.31 -7.53
N ALA A 144 13.65 8.40 -6.74
CA ALA A 144 12.52 8.68 -5.86
C ALA A 144 12.86 9.73 -4.81
N ALA A 145 14.04 9.64 -4.19
CA ALA A 145 14.48 10.57 -3.16
C ALA A 145 14.71 12.00 -3.67
N ALA A 146 14.97 12.17 -4.97
CA ALA A 146 15.15 13.47 -5.60
C ALA A 146 13.82 14.22 -5.87
N LEU A 147 12.68 13.56 -5.75
CA LEU A 147 11.37 14.14 -6.08
C LEU A 147 10.67 14.71 -4.84
N PRO A 148 10.38 16.03 -4.81
CA PRO A 148 9.99 16.71 -3.59
C PRO A 148 8.60 16.36 -3.06
N ARG A 149 7.71 15.85 -3.92
CA ARG A 149 6.34 15.46 -3.54
C ARG A 149 6.21 13.97 -3.24
N LEU A 150 7.32 13.23 -3.28
CA LEU A 150 7.39 11.84 -2.87
C LEU A 150 8.21 11.70 -1.59
N ARG A 151 7.86 10.73 -0.78
CA ARG A 151 8.61 10.33 0.40
C ARG A 151 8.92 8.85 0.29
N LEU A 152 10.16 8.53 -0.05
CA LEU A 152 10.62 7.15 -0.06
C LEU A 152 10.64 6.61 1.37
N ARG A 153 9.94 5.50 1.60
CA ARG A 153 9.79 4.87 2.93
C ARG A 153 10.52 3.55 3.05
N GLY A 154 10.86 2.91 1.93
CA GLY A 154 11.55 1.63 1.93
C GLY A 154 11.14 0.75 0.77
N LEU A 155 11.18 -0.54 0.99
CA LEU A 155 10.94 -1.58 -0.01
C LEU A 155 9.67 -2.36 0.28
N MET A 156 9.09 -2.94 -0.76
CA MET A 156 7.98 -3.88 -0.70
C MET A 156 8.33 -5.11 -1.53
N ALA A 157 7.98 -6.27 -1.03
CA ALA A 157 8.12 -7.51 -1.76
C ALA A 157 6.95 -8.45 -1.45
N ILE A 158 6.63 -9.30 -2.42
CA ILE A 158 5.65 -10.38 -2.28
C ILE A 158 6.41 -11.68 -2.58
N PRO A 159 6.97 -12.33 -1.55
CA PRO A 159 7.72 -13.58 -1.73
C PRO A 159 6.79 -14.73 -2.12
N GLU A 160 7.35 -15.74 -2.75
CA GLU A 160 6.65 -17.00 -2.96
C GLU A 160 6.42 -17.74 -1.65
N PRO A 161 5.24 -18.36 -1.47
CA PRO A 161 5.04 -19.27 -0.36
C PRO A 161 6.01 -20.45 -0.45
N HIS A 162 6.81 -20.67 0.58
CA HIS A 162 7.61 -21.89 0.70
C HIS A 162 6.79 -23.00 1.36
N PRO A 163 6.92 -24.26 0.91
CA PRO A 163 6.13 -25.36 1.45
C PRO A 163 6.43 -25.72 2.92
N ASP A 164 7.48 -25.13 3.49
CA ASP A 164 7.94 -25.39 4.86
C ASP A 164 7.63 -24.24 5.86
N GLU A 165 6.77 -23.28 5.46
CA GLU A 165 6.32 -22.17 6.32
C GLU A 165 4.83 -22.28 6.72
#